data_ab8914f6ee4799a68124327cc779c9cc
#
_entry.id   ab8914f6ee4799a68124327cc779c9cc
#
_cell.length_a   1.000
_cell.length_b   1.000
_cell.length_c   1.000
_cell.angle_alpha   90.00
_cell.angle_beta   90.00
_cell.angle_gamma   90.00
#
_symmetry.space_group_name_H-M   'P 1'
#
loop_
_entity.id
_entity.type
_entity.pdbx_description
1 polymer ?
#
loop_
_entity_poly.entity_id
_entity_poly.type
_entity_poly.pdbx_seq_one_letter_code
_entity_poly.pdbx_strand_id
1 'polypeptide(L)'
;VLNRATKLSLSELDSDHREALKFYFLNHKSEQYRQLLVEGRQIEAGKRAIRRRGTITHVMQERTGSMASAHVLNRGLYNQPGEKVAANTPGVLPSMSASLPRNRLGLAKWLMDDANPLTARVTVNRFWQQIFGAGIVKTSDDFGLQGTLPSHPELLDWLAIRFRDSGWDIKEFFRLLVNSSTYKQSAVASAHKIAKDPENRLLSRGPRFRMDGEMIRDHALASSGLLVRKIGGPSVKPYQPPGAVSYTHLTLPTSDLV
;
A
#
# COMPACT_ATOMS: atom_id res chain seq x y z
N VAL A 1 27.10 -32.20 -41.98
CA VAL A 1 27.71 -30.87 -41.85
C VAL A 1 28.95 -30.94 -40.97
N LEU A 2 28.92 -31.38 -39.73
CA LEU A 2 30.04 -31.36 -38.79
C LEU A 2 31.25 -32.19 -39.29
N ASN A 3 31.06 -33.42 -39.71
CA ASN A 3 32.11 -34.29 -40.25
C ASN A 3 32.81 -33.76 -41.51
N ARG A 4 32.14 -32.87 -42.23
CA ARG A 4 32.71 -32.23 -43.43
C ARG A 4 33.46 -30.94 -43.01
N ALA A 5 32.90 -30.19 -42.09
CA ALA A 5 33.52 -28.95 -41.57
C ALA A 5 34.85 -29.16 -40.87
N THR A 6 35.06 -30.31 -40.19
CA THR A 6 36.32 -30.64 -39.49
C THR A 6 37.48 -31.02 -40.44
N LYS A 7 37.20 -31.23 -41.72
CA LYS A 7 38.17 -31.59 -42.75
C LYS A 7 38.55 -30.45 -43.69
N LEU A 8 37.86 -29.30 -43.57
CA LEU A 8 38.08 -28.12 -44.40
C LEU A 8 39.09 -27.16 -43.72
N SER A 9 39.84 -26.43 -44.55
CA SER A 9 40.64 -25.32 -44.07
C SER A 9 39.76 -24.14 -43.65
N LEU A 10 40.26 -23.24 -42.78
CA LEU A 10 39.49 -22.08 -42.30
C LEU A 10 38.97 -21.17 -43.42
N SER A 11 39.67 -21.15 -44.58
CA SER A 11 39.29 -20.36 -45.74
C SER A 11 38.17 -20.98 -46.56
N GLU A 12 37.96 -22.29 -46.45
CA GLU A 12 36.94 -23.05 -47.17
C GLU A 12 35.62 -23.21 -46.40
N LEU A 13 35.55 -22.70 -45.17
CA LEU A 13 34.35 -22.77 -44.34
C LEU A 13 33.34 -21.69 -44.76
N ASP A 14 32.21 -22.12 -45.24
CA ASP A 14 31.05 -21.25 -45.40
C ASP A 14 30.37 -20.91 -44.05
N SER A 15 29.32 -20.08 -44.07
CA SER A 15 28.58 -19.66 -42.88
C SER A 15 28.03 -20.85 -42.10
N ASP A 16 27.45 -21.83 -42.77
CA ASP A 16 26.77 -22.95 -42.13
C ASP A 16 27.76 -23.90 -41.46
N HIS A 17 28.93 -24.12 -42.09
CA HIS A 17 29.99 -24.91 -41.47
C HIS A 17 30.61 -24.21 -40.27
N ARG A 18 30.76 -22.87 -40.28
CA ARG A 18 31.24 -22.07 -39.16
C ARG A 18 30.28 -22.12 -38.00
N GLU A 19 29.00 -21.96 -38.24
CA GLU A 19 27.99 -22.06 -37.18
C GLU A 19 27.93 -23.45 -36.55
N ALA A 20 28.01 -24.51 -37.38
CA ALA A 20 28.02 -25.86 -36.87
C ALA A 20 29.25 -26.17 -36.01
N LEU A 21 30.44 -25.68 -36.40
CA LEU A 21 31.66 -25.82 -35.58
C LEU A 21 31.59 -25.01 -34.30
N LYS A 22 31.09 -23.78 -34.38
CA LYS A 22 30.86 -22.93 -33.19
C LYS A 22 29.92 -23.59 -32.21
N PHE A 23 28.79 -24.10 -32.70
CA PHE A 23 27.81 -24.83 -31.88
C PHE A 23 28.41 -26.05 -31.23
N TYR A 24 29.17 -26.85 -31.97
CA TYR A 24 29.89 -28.01 -31.43
C TYR A 24 30.89 -27.61 -30.35
N PHE A 25 31.75 -26.61 -30.63
CA PHE A 25 32.73 -26.13 -29.68
C PHE A 25 32.08 -25.64 -28.38
N LEU A 26 31.07 -24.80 -28.49
CA LEU A 26 30.38 -24.27 -27.33
C LEU A 26 29.77 -25.37 -26.47
N ASN A 27 29.10 -26.34 -27.08
CA ASN A 27 28.39 -27.39 -26.34
C ASN A 27 29.29 -28.51 -25.82
N HIS A 28 30.41 -28.80 -26.47
CA HIS A 28 31.24 -29.96 -26.17
C HIS A 28 32.66 -29.60 -25.65
N LYS A 29 33.18 -28.44 -25.95
CA LYS A 29 34.55 -28.04 -25.58
C LYS A 29 34.62 -26.86 -24.65
N SER A 30 33.66 -25.94 -24.69
CA SER A 30 33.64 -24.78 -23.78
C SER A 30 32.98 -25.14 -22.45
N GLU A 31 33.80 -25.26 -21.40
CA GLU A 31 33.32 -25.49 -20.04
C GLU A 31 32.47 -24.32 -19.55
N GLN A 32 32.93 -23.11 -19.81
CA GLN A 32 32.22 -21.89 -19.42
C GLN A 32 30.82 -21.80 -20.01
N TYR A 33 30.67 -22.16 -21.31
CA TYR A 33 29.33 -22.15 -21.93
C TYR A 33 28.40 -23.22 -21.34
N ARG A 34 28.93 -24.39 -21.03
CA ARG A 34 28.15 -25.46 -20.36
C ARG A 34 27.67 -25.04 -18.97
N GLN A 35 28.53 -24.34 -18.21
CA GLN A 35 28.15 -23.79 -16.89
C GLN A 35 27.04 -22.76 -17.04
N LEU A 36 27.14 -21.84 -17.98
CA LEU A 36 26.08 -20.84 -18.25
C LEU A 36 24.76 -21.50 -18.69
N LEU A 37 24.81 -22.60 -19.45
CA LEU A 37 23.60 -23.34 -19.82
C LEU A 37 22.93 -24.00 -18.61
N VAL A 38 23.72 -24.55 -17.69
CA VAL A 38 23.21 -25.14 -16.43
C VAL A 38 22.58 -24.07 -15.57
N GLU A 39 23.25 -22.93 -15.39
CA GLU A 39 22.75 -21.80 -14.63
C GLU A 39 21.45 -21.25 -15.25
N GLY A 40 21.42 -21.07 -16.57
CA GLY A 40 20.21 -20.63 -17.28
C GLY A 40 19.02 -21.59 -17.06
N ARG A 41 19.26 -22.90 -17.07
CA ARG A 41 18.22 -23.90 -16.75
C ARG A 41 17.73 -23.80 -15.32
N GLN A 42 18.62 -23.57 -14.35
CA GLN A 42 18.27 -23.39 -12.95
C GLN A 42 17.42 -22.13 -12.75
N ILE A 43 17.81 -21.01 -13.37
CA ILE A 43 17.04 -19.76 -13.35
C ILE A 43 15.64 -19.98 -13.94
N GLU A 44 15.53 -20.62 -15.10
CA GLU A 44 14.22 -20.89 -15.70
C GLU A 44 13.36 -21.88 -14.90
N ALA A 45 13.98 -22.85 -14.22
CA ALA A 45 13.30 -23.71 -13.27
C ALA A 45 12.78 -22.92 -12.05
N GLY A 46 13.60 -22.02 -11.52
CA GLY A 46 13.22 -21.10 -10.45
C GLY A 46 12.05 -20.20 -10.83
N LYS A 47 12.10 -19.58 -12.00
CA LYS A 47 10.98 -18.77 -12.55
C LYS A 47 9.69 -19.58 -12.67
N ARG A 48 9.77 -20.81 -13.18
CA ARG A 48 8.60 -21.69 -13.27
C ARG A 48 8.04 -22.06 -11.89
N ALA A 49 8.90 -22.32 -10.91
CA ALA A 49 8.49 -22.61 -9.55
C ALA A 49 7.77 -21.40 -8.90
N ILE A 50 8.28 -20.18 -9.09
CA ILE A 50 7.66 -18.95 -8.62
C ILE A 50 6.30 -18.73 -9.28
N ARG A 51 6.21 -18.90 -10.61
CA ARG A 51 4.94 -18.77 -11.35
C ARG A 51 3.88 -19.77 -10.90
N ARG A 52 4.27 -20.99 -10.51
CA ARG A 52 3.33 -22.00 -9.98
C ARG A 52 2.82 -21.69 -8.58
N ARG A 53 3.61 -20.97 -7.77
CA ARG A 53 3.24 -20.56 -6.40
C ARG A 53 2.50 -19.24 -6.37
N GLY A 54 2.73 -18.38 -7.35
CA GLY A 54 2.14 -17.05 -7.41
C GLY A 54 0.73 -17.07 -7.98
N THR A 55 -0.16 -16.33 -7.35
CA THR A 55 -1.48 -16.03 -7.92
C THR A 55 -1.29 -15.03 -9.07
N ILE A 56 -1.91 -15.31 -10.22
CA ILE A 56 -1.94 -14.35 -11.32
C ILE A 56 -2.90 -13.23 -10.92
N THR A 57 -2.37 -12.02 -10.80
CA THR A 57 -3.15 -10.83 -10.46
C THR A 57 -3.20 -9.90 -11.66
N HIS A 58 -4.39 -9.37 -11.95
CA HIS A 58 -4.53 -8.32 -12.95
C HIS A 58 -3.88 -7.04 -12.45
N VAL A 59 -3.01 -6.47 -13.25
CA VAL A 59 -2.38 -5.16 -12.96
C VAL A 59 -2.85 -4.14 -13.98
N MET A 60 -3.11 -2.92 -13.50
CA MET A 60 -3.45 -1.80 -14.37
C MET A 60 -2.18 -1.26 -15.02
N GLN A 61 -2.19 -1.16 -16.34
CA GLN A 61 -1.11 -0.54 -17.10
C GLN A 61 -1.63 0.69 -17.87
N GLU A 62 -0.76 1.67 -18.05
CA GLU A 62 -1.07 2.79 -18.92
C GLU A 62 -1.17 2.33 -20.38
N ARG A 63 -2.17 2.81 -21.09
CA ARG A 63 -2.29 2.53 -22.53
C ARG A 63 -1.20 3.27 -23.30
N THR A 64 -0.44 2.56 -24.09
CA THR A 64 0.50 3.16 -25.02
C THR A 64 -0.27 3.71 -26.23
N GLY A 65 -0.03 4.99 -26.59
CA GLY A 65 -0.57 5.60 -27.82
C GLY A 65 -1.91 6.31 -27.70
N SER A 66 -2.62 6.25 -26.56
CA SER A 66 -3.83 7.08 -26.35
C SER A 66 -3.94 7.57 -24.91
N MET A 67 -4.06 8.87 -24.71
CA MET A 67 -4.45 9.40 -23.42
C MET A 67 -5.94 9.22 -23.20
N ALA A 68 -6.32 8.78 -22.01
CA ALA A 68 -7.71 8.78 -21.60
C ALA A 68 -8.24 10.22 -21.58
N SER A 69 -9.43 10.44 -22.11
CA SER A 69 -10.11 11.73 -22.06
C SER A 69 -11.39 11.61 -21.23
N ALA A 70 -11.71 12.66 -20.50
CA ALA A 70 -12.93 12.78 -19.74
C ALA A 70 -13.68 14.06 -20.14
N HIS A 71 -14.96 14.12 -19.81
CA HIS A 71 -15.81 15.29 -20.04
C HIS A 71 -16.53 15.62 -18.74
N VAL A 72 -16.79 16.90 -18.52
CA VAL A 72 -17.77 17.32 -17.53
C VAL A 72 -19.13 16.83 -17.98
N LEU A 73 -19.83 16.07 -17.14
CA LEU A 73 -21.12 15.51 -17.50
C LEU A 73 -22.25 16.46 -17.06
N ASN A 74 -23.15 16.81 -17.97
CA ASN A 74 -24.30 17.59 -17.64
C ASN A 74 -25.20 16.85 -16.63
N ARG A 75 -25.36 17.43 -15.44
CA ARG A 75 -26.11 16.80 -14.32
C ARG A 75 -25.64 15.38 -13.97
N GLY A 76 -24.37 15.05 -14.25
CA GLY A 76 -23.84 13.71 -14.01
C GLY A 76 -24.29 12.63 -15.00
N LEU A 77 -25.02 12.98 -16.06
CA LEU A 77 -25.56 12.02 -17.03
C LEU A 77 -24.47 11.57 -18.00
N TYR A 78 -24.19 10.27 -18.03
CA TYR A 78 -23.11 9.67 -18.86
C TYR A 78 -23.33 9.87 -20.38
N ASN A 79 -24.59 10.03 -20.81
CA ASN A 79 -25.00 10.24 -22.20
C ASN A 79 -25.05 11.73 -22.60
N GLN A 80 -24.67 12.64 -21.70
CA GLN A 80 -24.65 14.09 -21.96
C GLN A 80 -23.27 14.66 -21.65
N PRO A 81 -22.22 14.31 -22.44
CA PRO A 81 -20.90 14.87 -22.26
C PRO A 81 -20.89 16.35 -22.60
N GLY A 82 -20.37 17.18 -21.71
CA GLY A 82 -20.09 18.58 -21.89
C GLY A 82 -18.64 18.84 -22.31
N GLU A 83 -18.02 19.83 -21.70
CA GLU A 83 -16.64 20.23 -21.98
C GLU A 83 -15.64 19.09 -21.72
N LYS A 84 -14.71 18.90 -22.67
CA LYS A 84 -13.61 17.94 -22.53
C LYS A 84 -12.59 18.47 -21.54
N VAL A 85 -12.21 17.65 -20.57
CA VAL A 85 -11.22 17.99 -19.54
C VAL A 85 -9.97 17.14 -19.66
N ALA A 86 -8.83 17.74 -19.33
CA ALA A 86 -7.55 17.04 -19.18
C ALA A 86 -7.33 16.63 -17.72
N ALA A 87 -6.51 15.59 -17.52
CA ALA A 87 -6.10 15.16 -16.19
C ALA A 87 -5.34 16.30 -15.48
N ASN A 88 -5.83 16.73 -14.33
CA ASN A 88 -5.24 17.79 -13.53
C ASN A 88 -5.54 17.58 -12.03
N THR A 89 -4.93 18.42 -11.19
CA THR A 89 -5.15 18.48 -9.74
C THR A 89 -6.11 19.62 -9.40
N PRO A 90 -6.81 19.56 -8.23
CA PRO A 90 -7.72 20.62 -7.82
C PRO A 90 -7.03 21.98 -7.72
N GLY A 91 -7.64 23.04 -8.26
CA GLY A 91 -7.05 24.36 -8.32
C GLY A 91 -6.83 25.07 -6.97
N VAL A 92 -7.47 24.58 -5.91
CA VAL A 92 -7.30 25.06 -4.52
C VAL A 92 -6.07 24.48 -3.82
N LEU A 93 -5.45 23.48 -4.41
CA LEU A 93 -4.24 22.80 -3.90
C LEU A 93 -3.04 23.17 -4.74
N PRO A 94 -1.81 22.99 -4.24
CA PRO A 94 -0.60 23.22 -5.03
C PRO A 94 -0.66 22.48 -6.36
N SER A 95 -0.33 23.16 -7.44
CA SER A 95 -0.39 22.55 -8.78
C SER A 95 0.67 21.45 -8.94
N MET A 96 0.32 20.42 -9.71
CA MET A 96 1.27 19.39 -10.07
C MET A 96 2.41 19.96 -10.91
N SER A 97 3.66 19.64 -10.54
CA SER A 97 4.84 20.09 -11.30
C SER A 97 4.74 19.70 -12.77
N ALA A 98 5.19 20.59 -13.66
CA ALA A 98 5.25 20.34 -15.10
C ALA A 98 6.19 19.16 -15.46
N SER A 99 7.14 18.83 -14.60
CA SER A 99 8.05 17.70 -14.76
C SER A 99 7.40 16.32 -14.52
N LEU A 100 6.22 16.30 -13.90
CA LEU A 100 5.50 15.06 -13.60
C LEU A 100 4.58 14.67 -14.76
N PRO A 101 4.54 13.38 -15.12
CA PRO A 101 3.62 12.89 -16.14
C PRO A 101 2.16 13.02 -15.65
N ARG A 102 1.24 13.39 -16.55
CA ARG A 102 -0.20 13.51 -16.24
C ARG A 102 -0.89 12.15 -16.25
N ASN A 103 -0.41 11.24 -15.40
CA ASN A 103 -0.92 9.88 -15.21
C ASN A 103 -0.95 9.51 -13.72
N ARG A 104 -1.28 8.25 -13.42
CA ARG A 104 -1.36 7.76 -12.03
C ARG A 104 -0.05 7.90 -11.26
N LEU A 105 1.09 7.72 -11.90
CA LEU A 105 2.41 7.88 -11.26
C LEU A 105 2.66 9.35 -10.89
N GLY A 106 2.33 10.28 -11.80
CA GLY A 106 2.44 11.70 -11.51
C GLY A 106 1.51 12.14 -10.38
N LEU A 107 0.26 11.64 -10.36
CA LEU A 107 -0.68 11.89 -9.27
C LEU A 107 -0.15 11.35 -7.93
N ALA A 108 0.38 10.13 -7.92
CA ALA A 108 0.97 9.55 -6.72
C ALA A 108 2.14 10.39 -6.18
N LYS A 109 3.03 10.85 -7.05
CA LYS A 109 4.15 11.73 -6.67
C LYS A 109 3.66 13.08 -6.14
N TRP A 110 2.62 13.65 -6.75
CA TRP A 110 2.02 14.90 -6.29
C TRP A 110 1.33 14.75 -4.92
N LEU A 111 0.65 13.63 -4.67
CA LEU A 111 0.06 13.34 -3.36
C LEU A 111 1.11 13.25 -2.25
N MET A 112 2.29 12.75 -2.58
CA MET A 112 3.42 12.61 -1.64
C MET A 112 4.36 13.80 -1.63
N ASP A 113 4.05 14.84 -2.39
CA ASP A 113 4.85 16.06 -2.44
C ASP A 113 4.78 16.81 -1.10
N ASP A 114 5.91 17.36 -0.67
CA ASP A 114 5.99 18.11 0.59
C ASP A 114 5.09 19.35 0.62
N ALA A 115 4.81 19.92 -0.54
CA ALA A 115 3.88 21.02 -0.68
C ALA A 115 2.41 20.62 -0.56
N ASN A 116 2.09 19.32 -0.62
CA ASN A 116 0.71 18.85 -0.46
C ASN A 116 0.27 18.92 1.01
N PRO A 117 -0.67 19.80 1.36
CA PRO A 117 -1.02 20.04 2.75
C PRO A 117 -1.92 18.93 3.35
N LEU A 118 -2.54 18.08 2.53
CA LEU A 118 -3.62 17.21 2.97
C LEU A 118 -3.18 15.79 3.27
N THR A 119 -2.31 15.20 2.46
CA THR A 119 -1.99 13.76 2.57
C THR A 119 -1.50 13.37 3.97
N ALA A 120 -0.54 14.12 4.51
CA ALA A 120 -0.01 13.84 5.85
C ALA A 120 -1.06 14.12 6.93
N ARG A 121 -1.80 15.24 6.85
CA ARG A 121 -2.83 15.59 7.85
C ARG A 121 -3.95 14.55 7.90
N VAL A 122 -4.47 14.13 6.75
CA VAL A 122 -5.54 13.12 6.68
C VAL A 122 -5.06 11.78 7.24
N THR A 123 -3.85 11.35 6.86
CA THR A 123 -3.27 10.10 7.33
C THR A 123 -3.07 10.10 8.85
N VAL A 124 -2.46 11.16 9.38
CA VAL A 124 -2.22 11.34 10.80
C VAL A 124 -3.53 11.39 11.59
N ASN A 125 -4.54 12.09 11.06
CA ASN A 125 -5.86 12.16 11.69
C ASN A 125 -6.54 10.78 11.79
N ARG A 126 -6.42 9.96 10.75
CA ARG A 126 -6.95 8.58 10.77
C ARG A 126 -6.21 7.69 11.76
N PHE A 127 -4.90 7.77 11.83
CA PHE A 127 -4.11 7.04 12.84
C PHE A 127 -4.41 7.51 14.25
N TRP A 128 -4.57 8.82 14.45
CA TRP A 128 -5.00 9.38 15.72
C TRP A 128 -6.36 8.82 16.14
N GLN A 129 -7.33 8.78 15.23
CA GLN A 129 -8.66 8.25 15.49
C GLN A 129 -8.63 6.79 15.97
N GLN A 130 -7.76 5.96 15.41
CA GLN A 130 -7.60 4.56 15.83
C GLN A 130 -7.12 4.43 17.27
N ILE A 131 -6.32 5.38 17.75
CA ILE A 131 -5.75 5.36 19.12
C ILE A 131 -6.65 6.07 20.13
N PHE A 132 -7.29 7.17 19.73
CA PHE A 132 -8.06 8.02 20.62
C PHE A 132 -9.59 7.91 20.43
N GLY A 133 -10.04 7.15 19.45
CA GLY A 133 -11.47 6.92 19.16
C GLY A 133 -12.12 8.00 18.30
N ALA A 134 -11.67 9.23 18.39
CA ALA A 134 -12.12 10.34 17.54
C ALA A 134 -10.91 11.06 16.93
N GLY A 135 -11.03 11.49 15.68
CA GLY A 135 -9.98 12.28 15.02
C GLY A 135 -9.86 13.68 15.61
N ILE A 136 -8.69 14.31 15.47
CA ILE A 136 -8.49 15.74 15.73
C ILE A 136 -9.46 16.56 14.87
N VAL A 137 -9.63 16.15 13.60
CA VAL A 137 -10.77 16.50 12.75
C VAL A 137 -11.78 15.37 12.87
N LYS A 138 -12.96 15.65 13.42
CA LYS A 138 -13.99 14.63 13.71
C LYS A 138 -14.51 13.98 12.42
N THR A 139 -14.67 14.75 11.37
CA THR A 139 -15.08 14.30 10.03
C THR A 139 -13.86 13.77 9.25
N SER A 140 -13.36 12.59 9.62
CA SER A 140 -12.13 12.04 9.06
C SER A 140 -12.16 11.81 7.54
N ASP A 141 -13.34 11.74 6.96
CA ASP A 141 -13.55 11.58 5.51
C ASP A 141 -13.81 12.90 4.79
N ASP A 142 -13.95 14.00 5.53
CA ASP A 142 -14.18 15.32 4.98
C ASP A 142 -13.33 16.38 5.71
N PHE A 143 -12.28 16.82 5.02
CA PHE A 143 -11.41 17.94 5.39
C PHE A 143 -11.75 19.20 4.61
N GLY A 144 -12.88 19.21 3.91
CA GLY A 144 -13.36 20.32 3.10
C GLY A 144 -14.26 21.27 3.86
N LEU A 145 -15.00 22.08 3.10
CA LEU A 145 -15.85 23.15 3.64
C LEU A 145 -17.01 22.66 4.54
N GLN A 146 -17.45 21.43 4.37
CA GLN A 146 -18.50 20.83 5.19
C GLN A 146 -17.95 20.03 6.37
N GLY A 147 -16.64 19.83 6.42
CA GLY A 147 -15.96 19.16 7.52
C GLY A 147 -15.90 20.00 8.79
N THR A 148 -15.66 19.33 9.92
CA THR A 148 -15.43 20.01 11.20
C THR A 148 -14.02 20.58 11.26
N LEU A 149 -13.86 21.73 11.88
CA LEU A 149 -12.53 22.27 12.18
C LEU A 149 -11.77 21.36 13.16
N PRO A 150 -10.45 21.27 13.05
CA PRO A 150 -9.64 20.50 13.99
C PRO A 150 -9.76 21.06 15.40
N SER A 151 -9.84 20.19 16.40
CA SER A 151 -9.88 20.61 17.81
C SER A 151 -8.53 21.18 18.28
N HIS A 152 -7.43 20.73 17.69
CA HIS A 152 -6.05 21.13 17.99
C HIS A 152 -5.28 21.27 16.67
N PRO A 153 -5.41 22.41 15.96
CA PRO A 153 -4.82 22.61 14.64
C PRO A 153 -3.29 22.52 14.68
N GLU A 154 -2.64 23.15 15.64
CA GLU A 154 -1.18 23.15 15.76
C GLU A 154 -0.64 21.73 16.04
N LEU A 155 -1.36 20.92 16.80
CA LEU A 155 -1.00 19.52 17.05
C LEU A 155 -1.12 18.70 15.78
N LEU A 156 -2.20 18.88 15.02
CA LEU A 156 -2.38 18.19 13.73
C LEU A 156 -1.26 18.51 12.76
N ASP A 157 -0.89 19.77 12.66
CA ASP A 157 0.18 20.25 11.78
C ASP A 157 1.54 19.71 12.21
N TRP A 158 1.85 19.76 13.50
CA TRP A 158 3.10 19.23 14.03
C TRP A 158 3.22 17.72 13.81
N LEU A 159 2.15 16.96 14.08
CA LEU A 159 2.13 15.51 13.84
C LEU A 159 2.28 15.18 12.35
N ALA A 160 1.64 15.95 11.47
CA ALA A 160 1.72 15.74 10.02
C ALA A 160 3.14 15.95 9.48
N ILE A 161 3.78 17.05 9.91
CA ILE A 161 5.16 17.36 9.53
C ILE A 161 6.11 16.29 10.06
N ARG A 162 6.00 15.95 11.35
CA ARG A 162 6.85 14.93 11.96
C ARG A 162 6.70 13.55 11.31
N PHE A 163 5.48 13.16 10.95
CA PHE A 163 5.22 11.89 10.28
C PHE A 163 5.85 11.86 8.88
N ARG A 164 5.71 12.94 8.11
CA ARG A 164 6.35 13.08 6.81
C ARG A 164 7.88 13.05 6.91
N ASP A 165 8.46 13.84 7.82
CA ASP A 165 9.91 14.00 7.98
C ASP A 165 10.58 12.73 8.54
N SER A 166 9.81 11.85 9.22
CA SER A 166 10.27 10.50 9.60
C SER A 166 10.35 9.52 8.42
N GLY A 167 10.06 9.95 7.20
CA GLY A 167 9.94 9.08 6.03
C GLY A 167 8.69 8.21 6.04
N TRP A 168 7.60 8.71 6.63
CA TRP A 168 6.32 8.02 6.74
C TRP A 168 6.39 6.74 7.59
N ASP A 169 7.23 6.74 8.65
CA ASP A 169 7.36 5.59 9.56
C ASP A 169 6.13 5.45 10.46
N ILE A 170 5.23 4.56 10.06
CA ILE A 170 3.99 4.28 10.77
C ILE A 170 4.26 3.73 12.18
N LYS A 171 5.28 2.89 12.35
CA LYS A 171 5.58 2.29 13.65
C LYS A 171 6.16 3.31 14.64
N GLU A 172 7.02 4.19 14.16
CA GLU A 172 7.52 5.30 14.97
C GLU A 172 6.38 6.23 15.36
N PHE A 173 5.49 6.54 14.43
CA PHE A 173 4.33 7.38 14.70
C PHE A 173 3.41 6.81 15.78
N PHE A 174 3.03 5.54 15.69
CA PHE A 174 2.23 4.90 16.74
C PHE A 174 2.99 4.84 18.07
N ARG A 175 4.28 4.58 18.06
CA ARG A 175 5.11 4.61 19.28
C ARG A 175 5.11 5.99 19.93
N LEU A 176 5.17 7.05 19.14
CA LEU A 176 5.04 8.42 19.61
C LEU A 176 3.70 8.64 20.33
N LEU A 177 2.59 8.24 19.71
CA LEU A 177 1.25 8.44 20.26
C LEU A 177 1.05 7.69 21.58
N VAL A 178 1.35 6.38 21.63
CA VAL A 178 1.12 5.55 22.83
C VAL A 178 2.08 5.87 23.99
N ASN A 179 3.21 6.51 23.70
CA ASN A 179 4.13 6.98 24.73
C ASN A 179 3.79 8.39 25.26
N SER A 180 2.87 9.09 24.62
CA SER A 180 2.48 10.42 25.04
C SER A 180 1.81 10.42 26.42
N SER A 181 1.99 11.51 27.17
CA SER A 181 1.27 11.70 28.44
C SER A 181 -0.23 11.73 28.24
N THR A 182 -0.69 12.22 27.09
CA THR A 182 -2.10 12.26 26.70
C THR A 182 -2.70 10.86 26.63
N TYR A 183 -2.02 9.90 26.02
CA TYR A 183 -2.49 8.52 25.93
C TYR A 183 -2.45 7.80 27.30
N LYS A 184 -1.43 8.07 28.09
CA LYS A 184 -1.21 7.45 29.41
C LYS A 184 -2.12 7.99 30.52
N GLN A 185 -2.97 8.97 30.24
CA GLN A 185 -3.93 9.48 31.22
C GLN A 185 -4.91 8.39 31.66
N SER A 186 -5.41 8.53 32.91
CA SER A 186 -6.52 7.70 33.39
C SER A 186 -7.78 7.93 32.53
N ALA A 187 -8.46 6.86 32.16
CA ALA A 187 -9.76 6.91 31.51
C ALA A 187 -10.90 7.20 32.46
N VAL A 188 -10.64 7.17 33.79
CA VAL A 188 -11.62 7.53 34.81
C VAL A 188 -11.74 9.06 34.87
N ALA A 189 -12.96 9.55 34.74
CA ALA A 189 -13.24 10.99 34.78
C ALA A 189 -14.37 11.31 35.73
N SER A 190 -14.30 12.50 36.36
CA SER A 190 -15.39 13.02 37.17
C SER A 190 -16.61 13.36 36.30
N ALA A 191 -17.81 13.34 36.92
CA ALA A 191 -19.05 13.73 36.24
C ALA A 191 -18.95 15.13 35.62
N HIS A 192 -18.26 16.06 36.28
CA HIS A 192 -18.02 17.42 35.75
C HIS A 192 -17.19 17.41 34.46
N LYS A 193 -16.12 16.62 34.38
CA LYS A 193 -15.31 16.51 33.14
C LYS A 193 -16.12 15.90 32.00
N ILE A 194 -16.94 14.89 32.30
CA ILE A 194 -17.80 14.24 31.29
C ILE A 194 -18.86 15.21 30.79
N ALA A 195 -19.50 15.98 31.68
CA ALA A 195 -20.51 16.97 31.30
C ALA A 195 -19.94 18.11 30.46
N LYS A 196 -18.70 18.55 30.76
CA LYS A 196 -18.03 19.63 30.02
C LYS A 196 -17.50 19.20 28.65
N ASP A 197 -16.99 17.97 28.54
CA ASP A 197 -16.42 17.43 27.27
C ASP A 197 -16.82 15.95 27.14
N PRO A 198 -18.07 15.66 26.72
CA PRO A 198 -18.59 14.29 26.60
C PRO A 198 -17.76 13.43 25.65
N GLU A 199 -17.31 13.98 24.53
CA GLU A 199 -16.56 13.28 23.47
C GLU A 199 -15.06 13.28 23.71
N ASN A 200 -14.57 13.84 24.83
CA ASN A 200 -13.13 13.94 25.11
C ASN A 200 -12.32 14.66 24.01
N ARG A 201 -12.91 15.66 23.38
CA ARG A 201 -12.24 16.42 22.32
C ARG A 201 -11.08 17.28 22.85
N LEU A 202 -11.14 17.69 24.11
CA LEU A 202 -10.10 18.45 24.80
C LEU A 202 -9.03 17.55 25.44
N LEU A 203 -9.10 16.25 25.23
CA LEU A 203 -8.11 15.27 25.67
C LEU A 203 -7.83 15.33 27.19
N SER A 204 -8.87 15.57 27.99
CA SER A 204 -8.76 15.73 29.44
C SER A 204 -8.70 14.39 30.20
N ARG A 205 -8.82 13.28 29.52
CA ARG A 205 -8.77 11.89 30.02
C ARG A 205 -8.22 10.94 28.97
N GLY A 206 -7.83 9.74 29.38
CA GLY A 206 -7.43 8.68 28.46
C GLY A 206 -8.59 8.26 27.54
N PRO A 207 -8.29 7.71 26.36
CA PRO A 207 -9.30 7.30 25.39
C PRO A 207 -10.16 6.18 25.95
N ARG A 208 -11.46 6.22 25.63
CA ARG A 208 -12.44 5.20 26.00
C ARG A 208 -13.43 5.03 24.86
N PHE A 209 -13.21 4.05 24.02
CA PHE A 209 -14.06 3.73 22.87
C PHE A 209 -14.27 2.22 22.77
N ARG A 210 -15.27 1.82 21.99
CA ARG A 210 -15.53 0.40 21.74
C ARG A 210 -14.50 -0.11 20.73
N MET A 211 -13.79 -1.17 21.09
CA MET A 211 -12.87 -1.87 20.18
C MET A 211 -13.65 -2.69 19.15
N ASP A 212 -13.10 -2.83 17.96
CA ASP A 212 -13.58 -3.76 16.96
C ASP A 212 -13.37 -5.22 17.41
N GLY A 213 -14.11 -6.16 16.82
CA GLY A 213 -14.05 -7.56 17.22
C GLY A 213 -12.65 -8.16 17.08
N GLU A 214 -11.92 -7.76 16.04
CA GLU A 214 -10.54 -8.14 15.78
C GLU A 214 -9.58 -7.61 16.85
N MET A 215 -9.72 -6.35 17.21
CA MET A 215 -8.92 -5.75 18.29
C MET A 215 -9.15 -6.46 19.62
N ILE A 216 -10.41 -6.82 19.94
CA ILE A 216 -10.76 -7.56 21.16
C ILE A 216 -10.07 -8.93 21.13
N ARG A 217 -10.13 -9.65 20.01
CA ARG A 217 -9.50 -10.95 19.86
C ARG A 217 -7.98 -10.86 19.99
N ASP A 218 -7.36 -9.94 19.26
CA ASP A 218 -5.91 -9.75 19.30
C ASP A 218 -5.43 -9.33 20.68
N HIS A 219 -6.19 -8.48 21.38
CA HIS A 219 -5.90 -8.10 22.75
C HIS A 219 -5.95 -9.31 23.70
N ALA A 220 -6.97 -10.17 23.57
CA ALA A 220 -7.08 -11.38 24.39
C ALA A 220 -5.92 -12.35 24.13
N LEU A 221 -5.56 -12.56 22.86
CA LEU A 221 -4.43 -13.39 22.48
C LEU A 221 -3.08 -12.82 22.93
N ALA A 222 -2.91 -11.50 22.83
CA ALA A 222 -1.69 -10.85 23.30
C ALA A 222 -1.54 -10.94 24.83
N SER A 223 -2.63 -10.73 25.57
CA SER A 223 -2.65 -10.80 27.02
C SER A 223 -2.42 -12.23 27.56
N SER A 224 -2.89 -13.23 26.85
CA SER A 224 -2.67 -14.65 27.18
C SER A 224 -1.32 -15.20 26.68
N GLY A 225 -0.54 -14.44 25.91
CA GLY A 225 0.71 -14.89 25.30
C GLY A 225 0.55 -15.83 24.10
N LEU A 226 -0.68 -16.01 23.60
CA LEU A 226 -0.99 -16.89 22.48
C LEU A 226 -0.92 -16.20 21.12
N LEU A 227 -0.61 -14.90 21.09
CA LEU A 227 -0.53 -14.14 19.85
C LEU A 227 0.67 -14.57 19.01
N VAL A 228 0.42 -15.16 17.83
CA VAL A 228 1.46 -15.48 16.84
C VAL A 228 1.64 -14.29 15.90
N ARG A 229 2.83 -13.68 15.91
CA ARG A 229 3.16 -12.50 15.09
C ARG A 229 3.65 -12.90 13.70
N LYS A 230 2.75 -13.46 12.89
CA LYS A 230 3.02 -13.82 11.50
C LYS A 230 2.11 -13.00 10.59
N ILE A 231 2.68 -12.32 9.60
CA ILE A 231 1.93 -11.53 8.63
C ILE A 231 1.91 -12.27 7.29
N GLY A 232 0.75 -12.31 6.65
CA GLY A 232 0.51 -12.96 5.36
C GLY A 232 -0.06 -14.37 5.49
N GLY A 233 -0.75 -14.82 4.47
CA GLY A 233 -1.47 -16.10 4.40
C GLY A 233 -3.00 -15.94 4.40
N PRO A 234 -3.75 -17.02 4.53
CA PRO A 234 -5.20 -16.97 4.58
C PRO A 234 -5.70 -16.42 5.92
N SER A 235 -6.81 -15.70 5.90
CA SER A 235 -7.48 -15.20 7.10
C SER A 235 -7.91 -16.35 8.02
N VAL A 236 -7.82 -16.14 9.34
CA VAL A 236 -8.36 -17.09 10.31
C VAL A 236 -9.88 -17.12 10.25
N LYS A 237 -10.43 -18.31 10.45
CA LYS A 237 -11.88 -18.56 10.61
C LYS A 237 -12.16 -18.81 12.08
N PRO A 238 -12.48 -17.77 12.88
CA PRO A 238 -12.81 -17.98 14.28
C PRO A 238 -14.06 -18.82 14.43
N TYR A 239 -14.17 -19.55 15.53
CA TYR A 239 -15.38 -20.29 15.86
C TYR A 239 -16.58 -19.35 15.91
N GLN A 240 -17.64 -19.72 15.20
CA GLN A 240 -18.95 -19.07 15.29
C GLN A 240 -19.96 -20.06 15.86
N PRO A 241 -20.74 -19.69 16.89
CA PRO A 241 -21.75 -20.58 17.43
C PRO A 241 -22.83 -20.90 16.39
N PRO A 242 -23.45 -22.09 16.46
CA PRO A 242 -24.57 -22.44 15.60
C PRO A 242 -25.69 -21.40 15.72
N GLY A 243 -26.23 -20.95 14.58
CA GLY A 243 -27.27 -19.90 14.52
C GLY A 243 -26.76 -18.47 14.45
N ALA A 244 -25.45 -18.23 14.55
CA ALA A 244 -24.87 -16.97 14.16
C ALA A 244 -25.07 -16.77 12.65
N VAL A 245 -25.67 -15.65 12.28
CA VAL A 245 -25.86 -15.30 10.84
C VAL A 245 -24.48 -15.08 10.25
N SER A 246 -23.99 -16.07 9.51
CA SER A 246 -22.77 -15.94 8.73
C SER A 246 -23.07 -15.12 7.49
N TYR A 247 -23.07 -13.78 7.61
CA TYR A 247 -22.86 -12.98 6.43
C TYR A 247 -21.44 -13.23 5.93
N THR A 248 -21.36 -13.68 4.70
CA THR A 248 -20.14 -14.10 3.98
C THR A 248 -19.08 -13.00 3.83
N HIS A 249 -19.20 -11.88 4.49
CA HIS A 249 -18.32 -10.72 4.43
C HIS A 249 -17.43 -10.53 5.65
N LEU A 250 -17.53 -11.41 6.64
CA LEU A 250 -16.68 -11.37 7.83
C LEU A 250 -15.44 -12.27 7.72
N THR A 251 -14.84 -12.30 6.55
CA THR A 251 -13.43 -12.63 6.48
C THR A 251 -12.65 -11.36 6.79
N LEU A 252 -12.61 -11.05 8.07
CA LEU A 252 -11.79 -9.97 8.57
C LEU A 252 -10.33 -10.33 8.35
N PRO A 253 -9.52 -9.46 7.75
CA PRO A 253 -8.08 -9.61 7.72
C PRO A 253 -7.53 -9.36 9.12
N THR A 254 -7.86 -10.23 10.05
CA THR A 254 -7.07 -10.33 11.26
C THR A 254 -5.73 -10.88 10.81
N SER A 255 -4.67 -10.17 11.18
CA SER A 255 -3.30 -10.65 11.07
C SER A 255 -3.29 -12.14 11.36
N ASP A 256 -2.71 -12.94 10.46
CA ASP A 256 -2.68 -14.40 10.51
C ASP A 256 -2.18 -14.87 11.86
N LEU A 257 -3.12 -15.29 12.66
CA LEU A 257 -2.81 -15.70 14.00
C LEU A 257 -3.37 -17.09 14.22
N VAL A 258 -2.41 -18.01 14.18
CA VAL A 258 -2.37 -19.43 14.39
C VAL A 258 -2.76 -20.24 13.22
#